data_e4e69df5b755f30ed78befd670b65cbc
#
_entry.id   e4e69df5b755f30ed78befd670b65cbc
#
_cell.length_a   1.000
_cell.length_b   1.000
_cell.length_c   1.000
_cell.angle_alpha   90.00
_cell.angle_beta   90.00
_cell.angle_gamma   90.00
#
_symmetry.space_group_name_H-M   'P 1'
#
loop_
_entity.id
_entity.type
_entity.pdbx_description
1 polymer ?
#
loop_
_entity_poly.entity_id
_entity_poly.type
_entity_poly.pdbx_seq_one_letter_code
_entity_poly.pdbx_strand_id
1 'polypeptide(L)'
;MQRALKRSMDMVGALAFFGLLGPLYLLVAAAVLIGMGRPVHYWQTRLGQDGRPFRCYKFRSMVNGSDEVLERHLKQDAAARTRWEQFQKLENDPRITRVGRVIRRLSLDELPQFYNVLKGEMSLVGPRPCMVRQRSLYGRCWVHYCHMRPGITGLWQVSGRNRLPYADRVALDARYAAKWSLRLDARILVRTFWIVLSGDGSS
;
A
#
# COMPACT_ATOMS: atom_id res chain seq x y z
N MET A 1 22.98 -14.67 1.33
CA MET A 1 23.15 -14.25 -0.09
C MET A 1 21.84 -13.74 -0.71
N GLN A 2 20.76 -14.49 -0.78
CA GLN A 2 19.51 -14.06 -1.44
C GLN A 2 18.86 -12.78 -0.85
N ARG A 3 18.89 -12.58 0.46
CA ARG A 3 18.35 -11.36 1.10
C ARG A 3 19.17 -10.11 0.76
N ALA A 4 20.50 -10.24 0.61
CA ALA A 4 21.36 -9.14 0.18
C ALA A 4 21.05 -8.78 -1.28
N LEU A 5 20.92 -9.78 -2.17
CA LEU A 5 20.56 -9.56 -3.56
C LEU A 5 19.17 -8.90 -3.69
N LYS A 6 18.19 -9.36 -2.91
CA LYS A 6 16.87 -8.69 -2.84
C LYS A 6 17.02 -7.21 -2.47
N ARG A 7 17.85 -6.92 -1.46
CA ARG A 7 18.06 -5.52 -1.03
C ARG A 7 18.70 -4.67 -2.13
N SER A 8 19.69 -5.21 -2.85
CA SER A 8 20.30 -4.52 -4.00
C SER A 8 19.27 -4.25 -5.09
N MET A 9 18.41 -5.24 -5.42
CA MET A 9 17.31 -5.05 -6.38
C MET A 9 16.32 -3.98 -5.92
N ASP A 10 15.95 -3.95 -4.64
CA ASP A 10 15.08 -2.93 -4.07
C ASP A 10 15.69 -1.53 -4.21
N MET A 11 16.98 -1.38 -3.91
CA MET A 11 17.72 -0.11 -4.03
C MET A 11 17.79 0.36 -5.47
N VAL A 12 18.23 -0.52 -6.38
CA VAL A 12 18.33 -0.20 -7.81
C VAL A 12 16.97 0.18 -8.38
N GLY A 13 15.92 -0.59 -8.07
CA GLY A 13 14.57 -0.30 -8.54
C GLY A 13 14.01 1.02 -7.98
N ALA A 14 14.28 1.36 -6.73
CA ALA A 14 13.84 2.62 -6.14
C ALA A 14 14.63 3.82 -6.71
N LEU A 15 15.93 3.69 -6.96
CA LEU A 15 16.73 4.73 -7.61
C LEU A 15 16.30 4.93 -9.08
N ALA A 16 16.09 3.83 -9.82
CA ALA A 16 15.59 3.88 -11.18
C ALA A 16 14.21 4.55 -11.25
N PHE A 17 13.33 4.27 -10.27
CA PHE A 17 12.04 4.95 -10.16
C PHE A 17 12.22 6.48 -10.09
N PHE A 18 13.05 6.99 -9.17
CA PHE A 18 13.24 8.45 -9.03
C PHE A 18 13.93 9.06 -10.26
N GLY A 19 14.86 8.35 -10.89
CA GLY A 19 15.52 8.81 -12.12
C GLY A 19 14.57 8.89 -13.32
N LEU A 20 13.73 7.87 -13.51
CA LEU A 20 12.84 7.78 -14.68
C LEU A 20 11.48 8.47 -14.47
N LEU A 21 10.89 8.31 -13.28
CA LEU A 21 9.54 8.77 -12.96
C LEU A 21 9.51 9.98 -12.01
N GLY A 22 10.67 10.60 -11.76
CA GLY A 22 10.78 11.85 -10.99
C GLY A 22 9.88 12.96 -11.53
N PRO A 23 9.83 13.24 -12.85
CA PRO A 23 8.91 14.22 -13.42
C PRO A 23 7.44 13.90 -13.14
N LEU A 24 7.02 12.62 -13.23
CA LEU A 24 5.67 12.18 -12.87
C LEU A 24 5.38 12.42 -11.38
N TYR A 25 6.35 12.13 -10.51
CA TYR A 25 6.23 12.39 -9.08
C TYR A 25 5.96 13.88 -8.79
N LEU A 26 6.71 14.78 -9.44
CA LEU A 26 6.54 16.23 -9.29
C LEU A 26 5.18 16.70 -9.84
N LEU A 27 4.72 16.14 -10.95
CA LEU A 27 3.41 16.44 -11.53
C LEU A 27 2.28 16.03 -10.59
N VAL A 28 2.35 14.84 -9.98
CA VAL A 28 1.37 14.40 -8.96
C VAL A 28 1.42 15.29 -7.73
N ALA A 29 2.62 15.67 -7.25
CA ALA A 29 2.77 16.59 -6.14
C ALA A 29 2.11 17.95 -6.41
N ALA A 30 2.31 18.51 -7.62
CA ALA A 30 1.67 19.75 -8.06
C ALA A 30 0.14 19.60 -8.14
N ALA A 31 -0.37 18.50 -8.70
CA ALA A 31 -1.82 18.24 -8.78
C ALA A 31 -2.46 18.16 -7.38
N VAL A 32 -1.80 17.51 -6.42
CA VAL A 32 -2.27 17.48 -5.02
C VAL A 32 -2.21 18.87 -4.38
N LEU A 33 -1.12 19.61 -4.60
CA LEU A 33 -0.97 20.96 -4.06
C LEU A 33 -2.05 21.92 -4.57
N ILE A 34 -2.31 21.91 -5.87
CA ILE A 34 -3.30 22.79 -6.50
C ILE A 34 -4.72 22.35 -6.11
N GLY A 35 -5.03 21.06 -6.16
CA GLY A 35 -6.40 20.56 -5.94
C GLY A 35 -6.79 20.41 -4.47
N MET A 36 -5.82 20.33 -3.54
CA MET A 36 -6.10 20.03 -2.13
C MET A 36 -5.32 20.94 -1.14
N GLY A 37 -4.37 21.74 -1.62
CA GLY A 37 -3.50 22.56 -0.78
C GLY A 37 -2.46 21.73 0.00
N ARG A 38 -1.84 22.34 1.00
CA ARG A 38 -0.87 21.67 1.89
C ARG A 38 -1.57 20.88 3.01
N PRO A 39 -0.94 19.81 3.55
CA PRO A 39 0.31 19.17 3.12
C PRO A 39 0.11 18.30 1.86
N VAL A 40 1.13 18.21 0.99
CA VAL A 40 1.11 17.36 -0.21
C VAL A 40 1.25 15.88 0.15
N HIS A 41 2.12 15.61 1.12
CA HIS A 41 2.37 14.25 1.60
C HIS A 41 1.60 14.01 2.89
N TYR A 42 1.17 12.76 3.03
CA TYR A 42 0.60 12.17 4.23
C TYR A 42 1.44 10.98 4.65
N TRP A 43 1.51 10.70 5.91
CA TRP A 43 2.13 9.50 6.43
C TRP A 43 1.25 8.86 7.49
N GLN A 44 1.33 7.56 7.58
CA GLN A 44 0.64 6.77 8.61
C GLN A 44 1.59 5.77 9.22
N THR A 45 1.54 5.63 10.55
CA THR A 45 2.33 4.60 11.23
C THR A 45 1.86 3.22 10.79
N ARG A 46 2.80 2.45 10.28
CA ARG A 46 2.63 1.06 9.88
C ARG A 46 3.63 0.19 10.63
N LEU A 47 3.32 -1.10 10.72
CA LEU A 47 4.23 -2.09 11.25
C LEU A 47 5.05 -2.68 10.09
N GLY A 48 6.35 -2.76 10.26
CA GLY A 48 7.29 -3.31 9.29
C GLY A 48 7.86 -4.66 9.72
N GLN A 49 9.03 -4.95 9.20
CA GLN A 49 9.81 -6.14 9.60
C GLN A 49 10.04 -6.13 11.11
N ASP A 50 10.02 -7.30 11.73
CA ASP A 50 10.13 -7.50 13.18
C ASP A 50 9.04 -6.78 14.00
N GLY A 51 7.93 -6.38 13.36
CA GLY A 51 6.86 -5.62 14.00
C GLY A 51 7.24 -4.18 14.32
N ARG A 52 8.36 -3.66 13.82
CA ARG A 52 8.83 -2.31 14.12
C ARG A 52 7.95 -1.26 13.43
N PRO A 53 7.51 -0.21 14.15
CA PRO A 53 6.73 0.85 13.55
C PRO A 53 7.60 1.73 12.63
N PHE A 54 7.03 2.15 11.50
CA PHE A 54 7.65 3.10 10.58
C PHE A 54 6.60 4.04 9.97
N ARG A 55 7.03 5.18 9.44
CA ARG A 55 6.18 6.14 8.73
C ARG A 55 6.05 5.74 7.27
N CYS A 56 4.90 5.20 6.88
CA CYS A 56 4.59 4.87 5.50
C CYS A 56 4.09 6.13 4.78
N TYR A 57 4.86 6.63 3.83
CA TYR A 57 4.56 7.85 3.10
C TYR A 57 3.62 7.60 1.93
N LYS A 58 2.74 8.58 1.68
CA LYS A 58 1.82 8.63 0.54
C LYS A 58 1.59 10.07 0.10
N PHE A 59 1.11 10.26 -1.12
CA PHE A 59 0.44 11.51 -1.44
C PHE A 59 -0.90 11.59 -0.71
N ARG A 60 -1.25 12.80 -0.27
CA ARG A 60 -2.56 13.04 0.35
C ARG A 60 -3.65 12.85 -0.71
N SER A 61 -4.61 12.00 -0.43
CA SER A 61 -5.75 11.68 -1.31
C SER A 61 -7.10 11.85 -0.61
N MET A 62 -7.08 12.13 0.69
CA MET A 62 -8.27 12.28 1.53
C MET A 62 -8.35 13.69 2.11
N VAL A 63 -9.56 14.07 2.53
CA VAL A 63 -9.82 15.31 3.26
C VAL A 63 -9.09 15.33 4.60
N ASN A 64 -8.88 16.53 5.16
CA ASN A 64 -8.42 16.67 6.54
C ASN A 64 -9.49 16.13 7.49
N GLY A 65 -9.07 15.56 8.63
CA GLY A 65 -10.03 14.95 9.56
C GLY A 65 -10.70 13.69 9.00
N SER A 66 -9.99 12.91 8.18
CA SER A 66 -10.54 11.74 7.49
C SER A 66 -11.02 10.64 8.44
N ASP A 67 -10.46 10.52 9.64
CA ASP A 67 -10.87 9.51 10.61
C ASP A 67 -12.24 9.86 11.23
N GLU A 68 -12.48 11.12 11.55
CA GLU A 68 -13.77 11.62 12.05
C GLU A 68 -14.88 11.50 11.00
N VAL A 69 -14.54 11.76 9.73
CA VAL A 69 -15.49 11.56 8.61
C VAL A 69 -15.86 10.09 8.47
N LEU A 70 -14.87 9.17 8.59
CA LEU A 70 -15.14 7.74 8.56
C LEU A 70 -16.05 7.31 9.71
N GLU A 71 -15.71 7.68 10.94
CA GLU A 71 -16.52 7.31 12.11
C GLU A 71 -17.97 7.77 11.98
N ARG A 72 -18.18 9.02 11.55
CA ARG A 72 -19.51 9.56 11.32
C ARG A 72 -20.26 8.75 10.28
N HIS A 73 -19.62 8.44 9.15
CA HIS A 73 -20.23 7.65 8.08
C HIS A 73 -20.62 6.24 8.55
N LEU A 74 -19.73 5.56 9.28
CA LEU A 74 -19.99 4.21 9.81
C LEU A 74 -21.06 4.18 10.91
N LYS A 75 -21.28 5.30 11.62
CA LYS A 75 -22.38 5.43 12.58
C LYS A 75 -23.73 5.62 11.89
N GLN A 76 -23.76 6.25 10.71
CA GLN A 76 -24.97 6.57 9.97
C GLN A 76 -25.41 5.48 8.98
N ASP A 77 -24.49 4.63 8.53
CA ASP A 77 -24.71 3.61 7.52
C ASP A 77 -24.26 2.23 8.02
N ALA A 78 -25.23 1.39 8.39
CA ALA A 78 -24.98 0.04 8.88
C ALA A 78 -24.38 -0.88 7.80
N ALA A 79 -24.76 -0.71 6.53
CA ALA A 79 -24.21 -1.48 5.42
C ALA A 79 -22.73 -1.13 5.17
N ALA A 80 -22.40 0.17 5.22
CA ALA A 80 -21.02 0.63 5.16
C ALA A 80 -20.19 0.08 6.32
N ARG A 81 -20.76 -0.01 7.54
CA ARG A 81 -20.09 -0.59 8.71
C ARG A 81 -19.76 -2.07 8.50
N THR A 82 -20.74 -2.89 8.09
CA THR A 82 -20.54 -4.33 7.82
C THR A 82 -19.46 -4.53 6.76
N ARG A 83 -19.52 -3.75 5.68
CA ARG A 83 -18.53 -3.80 4.62
C ARG A 83 -17.12 -3.40 5.09
N TRP A 84 -17.03 -2.37 5.94
CA TRP A 84 -15.78 -1.92 6.54
C TRP A 84 -15.16 -3.02 7.43
N GLU A 85 -15.96 -3.69 8.26
CA GLU A 85 -15.48 -4.77 9.12
C GLU A 85 -14.90 -5.93 8.29
N GLN A 86 -15.54 -6.28 7.17
CA GLN A 86 -15.13 -7.39 6.31
C GLN A 86 -13.93 -7.04 5.40
N PHE A 87 -13.94 -5.86 4.77
CA PHE A 87 -12.98 -5.53 3.72
C PHE A 87 -11.96 -4.45 4.13
N GLN A 88 -12.19 -3.73 5.25
CA GLN A 88 -11.42 -2.56 5.67
C GLN A 88 -11.35 -1.49 4.56
N LYS A 89 -12.42 -1.41 3.75
CA LYS A 89 -12.57 -0.52 2.59
C LYS A 89 -14.05 -0.22 2.32
N LEU A 90 -14.32 1.00 1.82
CA LEU A 90 -15.62 1.42 1.31
C LEU A 90 -15.57 1.65 -0.21
N GLU A 91 -16.66 1.38 -0.92
CA GLU A 91 -16.76 1.64 -2.37
C GLU A 91 -16.80 3.13 -2.67
N ASN A 92 -17.72 3.84 -2.04
CA ASN A 92 -17.87 5.29 -2.16
C ASN A 92 -17.40 5.97 -0.88
N ASP A 93 -16.09 5.93 -0.65
CA ASP A 93 -15.48 6.47 0.56
C ASP A 93 -15.58 8.01 0.57
N PRO A 94 -16.38 8.61 1.48
CA PRO A 94 -16.63 10.06 1.52
C PRO A 94 -15.38 10.88 1.84
N ARG A 95 -14.31 10.24 2.32
CA ARG A 95 -13.04 10.88 2.63
C ARG A 95 -12.23 11.24 1.40
N ILE A 96 -12.47 10.53 0.28
CA ILE A 96 -11.63 10.62 -0.92
C ILE A 96 -12.02 11.85 -1.74
N THR A 97 -11.06 12.76 -1.97
CA THR A 97 -11.24 13.94 -2.81
C THR A 97 -11.31 13.58 -4.30
N ARG A 98 -11.71 14.53 -5.16
CA ARG A 98 -11.72 14.32 -6.63
C ARG A 98 -10.33 14.00 -7.16
N VAL A 99 -9.32 14.79 -6.79
CA VAL A 99 -7.91 14.53 -7.14
C VAL A 99 -7.44 13.21 -6.53
N GLY A 100 -7.78 12.98 -5.24
CA GLY A 100 -7.47 11.74 -4.54
C GLY A 100 -8.01 10.49 -5.25
N ARG A 101 -9.19 10.57 -5.85
CA ARG A 101 -9.80 9.46 -6.61
C ARG A 101 -8.96 9.11 -7.84
N VAL A 102 -8.50 10.11 -8.58
CA VAL A 102 -7.66 9.89 -9.76
C VAL A 102 -6.32 9.27 -9.38
N ILE A 103 -5.60 9.85 -8.41
CA ILE A 103 -4.28 9.34 -8.02
C ILE A 103 -4.36 7.94 -7.39
N ARG A 104 -5.43 7.62 -6.65
CA ARG A 104 -5.66 6.28 -6.09
C ARG A 104 -6.01 5.26 -7.16
N ARG A 105 -6.83 5.65 -8.14
CA ARG A 105 -7.18 4.78 -9.28
C ARG A 105 -5.93 4.34 -10.04
N LEU A 106 -4.97 5.23 -10.19
CA LEU A 106 -3.70 4.96 -10.88
C LEU A 106 -2.61 4.46 -9.93
N SER A 107 -2.91 4.25 -8.64
CA SER A 107 -1.95 3.88 -7.59
C SER A 107 -0.78 4.88 -7.43
N LEU A 108 -0.94 6.10 -7.90
CA LEU A 108 0.06 7.17 -7.83
C LEU A 108 0.21 7.72 -6.39
N ASP A 109 -0.81 7.54 -5.55
CA ASP A 109 -0.72 7.94 -4.14
C ASP A 109 0.35 7.18 -3.36
N GLU A 110 0.79 6.02 -3.85
CA GLU A 110 1.80 5.18 -3.20
C GLU A 110 3.24 5.47 -3.65
N LEU A 111 3.45 6.37 -4.64
CA LEU A 111 4.79 6.71 -5.14
C LEU A 111 5.77 7.17 -4.04
N PRO A 112 5.38 7.93 -2.99
CA PRO A 112 6.30 8.27 -1.91
C PRO A 112 6.85 7.08 -1.13
N GLN A 113 6.26 5.88 -1.24
CA GLN A 113 6.79 4.68 -0.57
C GLN A 113 8.13 4.21 -1.15
N PHE A 114 8.50 4.62 -2.37
CA PHE A 114 9.85 4.36 -2.89
C PHE A 114 10.94 4.99 -2.00
N TYR A 115 10.64 6.10 -1.33
CA TYR A 115 11.52 6.65 -0.30
C TYR A 115 11.64 5.72 0.92
N ASN A 116 10.54 5.07 1.36
CA ASN A 116 10.62 4.05 2.41
C ASN A 116 11.47 2.84 1.98
N VAL A 117 11.45 2.49 0.68
CA VAL A 117 12.33 1.44 0.15
C VAL A 117 13.80 1.86 0.25
N LEU A 118 14.15 3.09 -0.13
CA LEU A 118 15.53 3.60 0.01
C LEU A 118 15.98 3.60 1.47
N LYS A 119 15.12 3.98 2.41
CA LYS A 119 15.40 3.93 3.86
C LYS A 119 15.56 2.51 4.41
N GLY A 120 15.12 1.49 3.68
CA GLY A 120 15.14 0.09 4.14
C GLY A 120 13.98 -0.31 5.04
N GLU A 121 12.98 0.54 5.17
CA GLU A 121 11.73 0.28 5.92
C GLU A 121 10.78 -0.60 5.11
N MET A 122 10.86 -0.52 3.78
CA MET A 122 10.07 -1.29 2.82
C MET A 122 10.95 -1.97 1.76
N SER A 123 10.31 -2.82 0.97
CA SER A 123 10.82 -3.50 -0.22
C SER A 123 9.92 -3.16 -1.41
N LEU A 124 10.35 -3.38 -2.64
CA LEU A 124 9.48 -3.30 -3.81
C LEU A 124 8.37 -4.35 -3.72
N VAL A 125 8.72 -5.58 -3.33
CA VAL A 125 7.78 -6.70 -3.19
C VAL A 125 7.80 -7.24 -1.77
N GLY A 126 6.62 -7.35 -1.16
CA GLY A 126 6.47 -7.86 0.21
C GLY A 126 5.01 -7.92 0.65
N PRO A 127 4.75 -8.33 1.91
CA PRO A 127 3.46 -8.18 2.54
C PRO A 127 3.03 -6.71 2.57
N ARG A 128 1.72 -6.43 2.55
CA ARG A 128 1.27 -5.03 2.63
C ARG A 128 1.59 -4.42 3.99
N PRO A 129 2.06 -3.15 4.06
CA PRO A 129 2.29 -2.48 5.33
C PRO A 129 1.05 -2.50 6.23
N CYS A 130 1.13 -3.24 7.36
CA CYS A 130 0.03 -3.48 8.29
C CYS A 130 -0.19 -2.24 9.18
N MET A 131 -1.46 -1.83 9.40
CA MET A 131 -1.79 -0.84 10.41
C MET A 131 -1.65 -1.43 11.81
N VAL A 132 -1.31 -0.61 12.81
CA VAL A 132 -1.23 -1.05 14.21
C VAL A 132 -2.53 -1.74 14.64
N ARG A 133 -3.69 -1.14 14.32
CA ARG A 133 -5.03 -1.70 14.61
C ARG A 133 -5.35 -3.01 13.89
N GLN A 134 -4.66 -3.33 12.81
CA GLN A 134 -4.86 -4.55 12.02
C GLN A 134 -3.98 -5.71 12.47
N ARG A 135 -3.05 -5.49 13.41
CA ARG A 135 -2.13 -6.54 13.91
C ARG A 135 -2.88 -7.76 14.42
N SER A 136 -3.96 -7.56 15.18
CA SER A 136 -4.77 -8.67 15.73
C SER A 136 -5.39 -9.53 14.64
N LEU A 137 -5.71 -8.97 13.47
CA LEU A 137 -6.30 -9.70 12.35
C LEU A 137 -5.32 -10.68 11.68
N TYR A 138 -4.01 -10.53 11.91
CA TYR A 138 -3.02 -11.48 11.41
C TYR A 138 -2.95 -12.77 12.24
N GLY A 139 -3.36 -12.75 13.51
CA GLY A 139 -3.33 -13.93 14.38
C GLY A 139 -1.98 -14.66 14.31
N ARG A 140 -2.02 -15.98 14.06
CA ARG A 140 -0.81 -16.83 13.92
C ARG A 140 0.06 -16.46 12.71
N CYS A 141 -0.51 -15.81 11.68
CA CYS A 141 0.24 -15.38 10.49
C CYS A 141 1.18 -14.20 10.78
N TRP A 142 1.04 -13.54 11.94
CA TRP A 142 1.87 -12.41 12.32
C TRP A 142 3.38 -12.72 12.30
N VAL A 143 3.77 -13.90 12.74
CA VAL A 143 5.19 -14.33 12.73
C VAL A 143 5.74 -14.31 11.30
N HIS A 144 4.99 -14.83 10.32
CA HIS A 144 5.40 -14.83 8.92
C HIS A 144 5.52 -13.40 8.36
N TYR A 145 4.56 -12.54 8.72
CA TYR A 145 4.62 -11.13 8.34
C TYR A 145 5.91 -10.46 8.84
N CYS A 146 6.26 -10.65 10.10
CA CYS A 146 7.43 -10.03 10.72
C CYS A 146 8.78 -10.45 10.09
N HIS A 147 8.85 -11.60 9.46
CA HIS A 147 10.09 -12.05 8.79
C HIS A 147 10.44 -11.26 7.52
N MET A 148 9.52 -10.45 6.99
CA MET A 148 9.68 -9.77 5.71
C MET A 148 9.53 -8.25 5.86
N ARG A 149 10.27 -7.48 5.03
CA ARG A 149 9.95 -6.07 4.84
C ARG A 149 8.62 -5.95 4.09
N PRO A 150 7.71 -5.07 4.52
CA PRO A 150 6.51 -4.81 3.75
C PRO A 150 6.85 -4.25 2.36
N GLY A 151 6.01 -4.60 1.38
CA GLY A 151 6.23 -4.22 -0.02
C GLY A 151 5.33 -3.08 -0.49
N ILE A 152 5.76 -2.37 -1.53
CA ILE A 152 4.90 -1.50 -2.33
C ILE A 152 3.86 -2.36 -3.04
N THR A 153 4.28 -3.47 -3.64
CA THR A 153 3.40 -4.50 -4.18
C THR A 153 3.62 -5.85 -3.47
N GLY A 154 2.74 -6.81 -3.67
CA GLY A 154 2.82 -8.12 -3.05
C GLY A 154 1.87 -9.14 -3.64
N LEU A 155 1.92 -10.37 -3.15
CA LEU A 155 1.17 -11.49 -3.72
C LEU A 155 -0.34 -11.23 -3.75
N TRP A 156 -0.94 -10.69 -2.67
CA TRP A 156 -2.38 -10.43 -2.65
C TRP A 156 -2.78 -9.25 -3.56
N GLN A 157 -1.90 -8.24 -3.72
CA GLN A 157 -2.16 -7.13 -4.63
C GLN A 157 -2.27 -7.57 -6.09
N VAL A 158 -1.60 -8.68 -6.47
CA VAL A 158 -1.68 -9.25 -7.82
C VAL A 158 -2.63 -10.45 -7.94
N SER A 159 -3.29 -10.86 -6.83
CA SER A 159 -4.17 -12.05 -6.80
C SER A 159 -5.67 -11.74 -6.62
N GLY A 160 -6.09 -10.48 -6.71
CA GLY A 160 -7.50 -10.08 -6.56
C GLY A 160 -7.69 -8.75 -5.86
N ARG A 161 -6.59 -8.18 -5.28
CA ARG A 161 -6.58 -6.83 -4.71
C ARG A 161 -7.74 -6.60 -3.72
N ASN A 162 -8.51 -5.56 -3.98
CA ASN A 162 -9.59 -5.08 -3.11
C ASN A 162 -10.83 -5.99 -3.09
N ARG A 163 -10.94 -6.94 -4.02
CA ARG A 163 -12.05 -7.92 -4.08
C ARG A 163 -11.90 -9.03 -3.03
N LEU A 164 -10.70 -9.20 -2.45
CA LEU A 164 -10.44 -10.23 -1.45
C LEU A 164 -10.87 -9.76 -0.05
N PRO A 165 -11.53 -10.59 0.74
CA PRO A 165 -11.70 -10.41 2.18
C PRO A 165 -10.36 -10.20 2.86
N TYR A 166 -10.35 -9.52 4.01
CA TYR A 166 -9.10 -9.21 4.70
C TYR A 166 -8.34 -10.48 5.14
N ALA A 167 -9.06 -11.51 5.57
CA ALA A 167 -8.48 -12.79 5.97
C ALA A 167 -7.68 -13.45 4.83
N ASP A 168 -8.21 -13.41 3.60
CA ASP A 168 -7.53 -13.96 2.42
C ASP A 168 -6.25 -13.17 2.08
N ARG A 169 -6.27 -11.84 2.28
CA ARG A 169 -5.06 -11.02 2.12
C ARG A 169 -3.97 -11.43 3.11
N VAL A 170 -4.34 -11.65 4.38
CA VAL A 170 -3.43 -12.16 5.43
C VAL A 170 -2.85 -13.51 5.05
N ALA A 171 -3.69 -14.44 4.56
CA ALA A 171 -3.24 -15.76 4.13
C ALA A 171 -2.26 -15.69 2.95
N LEU A 172 -2.50 -14.79 1.98
CA LEU A 172 -1.60 -14.57 0.85
C LEU A 172 -0.27 -13.91 1.28
N ASP A 173 -0.29 -12.98 2.24
CA ASP A 173 0.91 -12.39 2.81
C ASP A 173 1.74 -13.45 3.55
N ALA A 174 1.13 -14.31 4.34
CA ALA A 174 1.79 -15.43 5.01
C ALA A 174 2.36 -16.43 3.99
N ARG A 175 1.61 -16.76 2.93
CA ARG A 175 2.07 -17.63 1.85
C ARG A 175 3.25 -17.04 1.11
N TYR A 176 3.26 -15.73 0.85
CA TYR A 176 4.39 -15.05 0.25
C TYR A 176 5.64 -15.19 1.12
N ALA A 177 5.52 -14.89 2.42
CA ALA A 177 6.64 -14.99 3.35
C ALA A 177 7.22 -16.41 3.46
N ALA A 178 6.33 -17.43 3.49
CA ALA A 178 6.72 -18.83 3.57
C ALA A 178 7.38 -19.38 2.27
N LYS A 179 6.95 -18.88 1.11
CA LYS A 179 7.41 -19.38 -0.21
C LYS A 179 8.25 -18.33 -0.96
N TRP A 180 8.78 -17.35 -0.25
CA TRP A 180 9.54 -16.27 -0.87
C TRP A 180 10.72 -16.78 -1.68
N SER A 181 10.89 -16.20 -2.87
CA SER A 181 12.04 -16.35 -3.74
C SER A 181 12.15 -15.14 -4.67
N LEU A 182 13.34 -14.85 -5.19
CA LEU A 182 13.53 -13.79 -6.18
C LEU A 182 12.70 -14.02 -7.45
N ARG A 183 12.49 -15.28 -7.84
CA ARG A 183 11.61 -15.63 -8.97
C ARG A 183 10.15 -15.26 -8.70
N LEU A 184 9.69 -15.41 -7.45
CA LEU A 184 8.35 -15.00 -7.06
C LEU A 184 8.23 -13.47 -7.10
N ASP A 185 9.25 -12.75 -6.61
CA ASP A 185 9.29 -11.29 -6.68
C ASP A 185 9.22 -10.80 -8.14
N ALA A 186 10.01 -11.37 -9.04
CA ALA A 186 10.00 -11.02 -10.46
C ALA A 186 8.60 -11.23 -11.09
N ARG A 187 7.94 -12.36 -10.79
CA ARG A 187 6.57 -12.62 -11.27
C ARG A 187 5.57 -11.60 -10.74
N ILE A 188 5.68 -11.22 -9.46
CA ILE A 188 4.80 -10.22 -8.84
C ILE A 188 5.02 -8.86 -9.50
N LEU A 189 6.27 -8.44 -9.74
CA LEU A 189 6.59 -7.18 -10.41
C LEU A 189 6.00 -7.12 -11.83
N VAL A 190 6.18 -8.18 -12.64
CA VAL A 190 5.60 -8.26 -13.98
C VAL A 190 4.07 -8.17 -13.93
N ARG A 191 3.41 -8.91 -13.02
CA ARG A 191 1.96 -8.83 -12.86
C ARG A 191 1.51 -7.44 -12.40
N THR A 192 2.23 -6.81 -11.48
CA THR A 192 1.94 -5.45 -11.01
C THR A 192 1.96 -4.46 -12.17
N PHE A 193 2.97 -4.54 -13.04
CA PHE A 193 3.08 -3.68 -14.21
C PHE A 193 1.83 -3.81 -15.11
N TRP A 194 1.40 -5.02 -15.44
CA TRP A 194 0.20 -5.25 -16.24
C TRP A 194 -1.07 -4.74 -15.57
N ILE A 195 -1.24 -4.97 -14.27
CA ILE A 195 -2.40 -4.52 -13.51
C ILE A 195 -2.48 -2.99 -13.43
N VAL A 196 -1.33 -2.30 -13.28
CA VAL A 196 -1.29 -0.83 -13.27
C VAL A 196 -1.66 -0.28 -14.66
N LEU A 197 -1.18 -0.89 -15.74
CA LEU A 197 -1.51 -0.47 -17.11
C LEU A 197 -2.98 -0.73 -17.47
N SER A 198 -3.53 -1.87 -17.06
CA SER A 198 -4.94 -2.21 -17.36
C SER A 198 -5.94 -1.44 -16.49
N GLY A 199 -5.51 -0.81 -15.40
CA GLY A 199 -6.38 -0.15 -14.43
C GLY A 199 -7.28 -1.12 -13.64
N ASP A 200 -7.03 -2.43 -13.75
CA ASP A 200 -7.87 -3.46 -13.14
C ASP A 200 -7.75 -3.47 -11.61
N GLY A 201 -8.89 -3.45 -10.93
CA GLY A 201 -8.98 -3.60 -9.47
C GLY A 201 -8.65 -2.35 -8.65
N SER A 202 -8.69 -1.15 -9.23
CA SER A 202 -8.43 0.13 -8.54
C SER A 202 -9.69 0.82 -7.99
N SER A 203 -10.85 0.21 -8.12
CA SER A 203 -12.13 0.69 -7.57
C SER A 203 -12.30 0.34 -6.10
#